data_527ecca027506f566c12f989569c8802
#
_entry.id   527ecca027506f566c12f989569c8802
#
_cell.length_a   1.000
_cell.length_b   1.000
_cell.length_c   1.000
_cell.angle_alpha   90.00
_cell.angle_beta   90.00
_cell.angle_gamma   90.00
#
_symmetry.space_group_name_H-M   'P 1'
#
loop_
_entity.id
_entity.type
_entity.pdbx_description
1 polymer ?
#
loop_
_entity_poly.entity_id
_entity_poly.type
_entity_poly.pdbx_seq_one_letter_code
_entity_poly.pdbx_strand_id
1 'polypeptide(L)'
;MTYEEFKKLQHKVENRNLLTEEELNTLKPYKVDNAIIMAAGYSARCMPLSNILPKGLFRVKGEILIEREIRQLQEAGIKEIIVVTGFMQEKFQYLREKYGVILIHNDDYDKYNNIASLYKAQNYMKNSYILCSDNYYADNVFHKYVYSPYYSCVYSEEYCDEYCVLKEDKDGYITSIKRGGEKAWYTIGDCFFDREFSDTFVKYMNEEWNDMNTRNMLMDDFHIQHIDELKLKKVEREKNKVLEFDTLEEFKQFDSSFEEFMNENLDQSNEVIKVFSKYSEVKSYHSVPTVQKSGRLHLNENLFKPSPKCLEVLKNITMEDLYLYDLGRNDELVETLSSSLGISSNNIFIHNGSAEVIKSIGSILLNENDIVLVPSPGWSYYKSVADAKFAKCITYEVCEKEDTYEYNIDDLLQKAKESEIYAPNIYLMQASDIL
;
A
#
# COMPACT_ATOMS: atom_id res chain seq x y z
N MET A 1 -28.85 -4.24 28.92
CA MET A 1 -29.85 -4.48 27.86
C MET A 1 -29.39 -5.68 27.04
N THR A 2 -30.25 -6.59 26.65
CA THR A 2 -29.92 -7.69 25.74
C THR A 2 -29.83 -7.19 24.30
N TYR A 3 -29.15 -7.95 23.44
CA TYR A 3 -29.02 -7.59 22.02
C TYR A 3 -30.38 -7.52 21.30
N GLU A 4 -31.30 -8.40 21.64
CA GLU A 4 -32.65 -8.41 21.07
C GLU A 4 -33.48 -7.16 21.48
N GLU A 5 -33.35 -6.71 22.73
CA GLU A 5 -33.94 -5.46 23.19
C GLU A 5 -33.33 -4.27 22.46
N PHE A 6 -32.02 -4.25 22.32
CA PHE A 6 -31.31 -3.21 21.57
C PHE A 6 -31.80 -3.12 20.11
N LYS A 7 -31.87 -4.26 19.40
CA LYS A 7 -32.39 -4.29 18.02
C LYS A 7 -33.80 -3.74 17.88
N LYS A 8 -34.69 -4.05 18.83
CA LYS A 8 -36.06 -3.51 18.81
C LYS A 8 -36.06 -1.98 18.93
N LEU A 9 -35.21 -1.44 19.81
CA LEU A 9 -35.09 0.01 19.97
C LEU A 9 -34.42 0.67 18.79
N GLN A 10 -33.36 0.06 18.24
CA GLN A 10 -32.69 0.53 17.05
C GLN A 10 -33.66 0.62 15.86
N HIS A 11 -34.46 -0.42 15.63
CA HIS A 11 -35.48 -0.42 14.58
C HIS A 11 -36.52 0.71 14.76
N LYS A 12 -36.93 1.07 16.02
CA LYS A 12 -37.75 2.24 16.27
C LYS A 12 -37.08 3.53 15.85
N VAL A 13 -35.77 3.68 16.15
CA VAL A 13 -34.96 4.87 15.75
C VAL A 13 -34.91 5.00 14.23
N GLU A 14 -34.58 3.92 13.52
CA GLU A 14 -34.48 3.90 12.08
C GLU A 14 -35.78 4.23 11.36
N ASN A 15 -36.92 3.77 11.92
CA ASN A 15 -38.22 4.07 11.39
C ASN A 15 -38.78 5.43 11.90
N ARG A 16 -37.95 6.26 12.54
CA ARG A 16 -38.32 7.57 13.08
C ARG A 16 -39.50 7.54 14.05
N ASN A 17 -39.74 6.42 14.72
CA ASN A 17 -40.76 6.30 15.76
C ASN A 17 -40.32 7.06 17.01
N LEU A 18 -41.28 7.64 17.72
CA LEU A 18 -41.01 8.31 18.98
C LEU A 18 -40.58 7.30 20.04
N LEU A 19 -39.42 7.55 20.65
CA LEU A 19 -38.94 6.82 21.82
C LEU A 19 -39.42 7.49 23.08
N THR A 20 -39.75 6.70 24.09
CA THR A 20 -40.01 7.21 25.44
C THR A 20 -38.69 7.68 26.07
N GLU A 21 -38.79 8.48 27.12
CA GLU A 21 -37.62 8.96 27.87
C GLU A 21 -36.83 7.79 28.49
N GLU A 22 -37.51 6.74 28.95
CA GLU A 22 -36.89 5.51 29.45
C GLU A 22 -36.12 4.77 28.37
N GLU A 23 -36.70 4.61 27.18
CA GLU A 23 -36.05 4.00 26.01
C GLU A 23 -34.81 4.80 25.57
N LEU A 24 -34.88 6.12 25.58
CA LEU A 24 -33.76 7.01 25.28
C LEU A 24 -32.60 6.85 26.30
N ASN A 25 -32.97 6.80 27.60
CA ASN A 25 -31.98 6.59 28.66
C ASN A 25 -31.31 5.21 28.55
N THR A 26 -32.08 4.20 28.17
CA THR A 26 -31.59 2.83 27.97
C THR A 26 -30.61 2.75 26.76
N LEU A 27 -30.85 3.52 25.70
CA LEU A 27 -29.97 3.58 24.52
C LEU A 27 -28.75 4.48 24.72
N LYS A 28 -28.77 5.37 25.71
CA LYS A 28 -27.70 6.37 25.90
C LYS A 28 -26.29 5.80 25.97
N PRO A 29 -25.96 4.66 26.63
CA PRO A 29 -24.64 4.06 26.67
C PRO A 29 -24.14 3.59 25.30
N TYR A 30 -25.04 3.27 24.38
CA TYR A 30 -24.77 2.74 23.05
C TYR A 30 -24.72 3.81 21.96
N LYS A 31 -24.91 5.09 22.37
CA LYS A 31 -24.89 6.21 21.43
C LYS A 31 -23.47 6.45 20.95
N VAL A 32 -23.31 6.52 19.63
CA VAL A 32 -22.05 6.94 19.01
C VAL A 32 -21.80 8.40 19.33
N ASP A 33 -20.64 8.69 19.88
CA ASP A 33 -20.22 10.05 20.23
C ASP A 33 -19.69 10.78 18.99
N ASN A 34 -18.80 10.11 18.23
CA ASN A 34 -18.09 10.72 17.10
C ASN A 34 -17.57 9.67 16.09
N ALA A 35 -16.90 10.17 15.04
CA ALA A 35 -16.14 9.37 14.12
C ALA A 35 -14.74 9.98 13.92
N ILE A 36 -13.71 9.13 13.80
CA ILE A 36 -12.33 9.49 13.51
C ILE A 36 -11.98 8.90 12.16
N ILE A 37 -11.70 9.74 11.16
CA ILE A 37 -11.31 9.35 9.80
C ILE A 37 -9.81 9.56 9.64
N MET A 38 -9.08 8.49 9.39
CA MET A 38 -7.64 8.54 9.13
C MET A 38 -7.39 8.88 7.67
N ALA A 39 -6.77 10.04 7.40
CA ALA A 39 -6.50 10.58 6.08
C ALA A 39 -5.07 11.14 5.94
N ALA A 40 -4.11 10.57 6.69
CA ALA A 40 -2.76 11.12 6.79
C ALA A 40 -1.75 10.53 5.78
N GLY A 41 -2.08 9.40 5.12
CA GLY A 41 -1.15 8.61 4.32
C GLY A 41 -0.80 9.20 2.96
N TYR A 42 0.34 8.80 2.41
CA TYR A 42 0.83 9.17 1.07
C TYR A 42 0.07 8.54 -0.09
N SER A 43 -0.58 7.40 0.15
CA SER A 43 -1.24 6.60 -0.89
C SER A 43 -0.34 6.33 -2.11
N ALA A 44 0.91 5.89 -1.86
CA ALA A 44 1.95 5.75 -2.89
C ALA A 44 1.56 4.81 -4.04
N ARG A 45 0.67 3.84 -3.79
CA ARG A 45 0.13 2.93 -4.81
C ARG A 45 -0.83 3.62 -5.81
N CYS A 46 -1.27 4.85 -5.50
CA CYS A 46 -2.11 5.68 -6.36
C CYS A 46 -1.32 6.80 -7.07
N MET A 47 0.02 6.70 -7.14
CA MET A 47 0.80 7.62 -7.97
C MET A 47 0.48 7.40 -9.46
N PRO A 48 0.49 8.48 -10.30
CA PRO A 48 0.93 9.83 -9.99
C PRO A 48 -0.13 10.72 -9.36
N LEU A 49 -1.40 10.32 -9.35
CA LEU A 49 -2.50 11.17 -8.89
C LEU A 49 -2.35 11.55 -7.41
N SER A 50 -1.89 10.62 -6.57
CA SER A 50 -1.65 10.89 -5.15
C SER A 50 -0.52 11.90 -4.88
N ASN A 51 0.34 12.20 -5.87
CA ASN A 51 1.34 13.27 -5.74
C ASN A 51 0.75 14.68 -5.77
N ILE A 52 -0.49 14.83 -6.24
CA ILE A 52 -1.17 16.11 -6.40
C ILE A 52 -2.47 16.21 -5.64
N LEU A 53 -3.06 15.07 -5.26
CA LEU A 53 -4.33 15.00 -4.56
C LEU A 53 -4.34 13.80 -3.60
N PRO A 54 -4.60 13.99 -2.29
CA PRO A 54 -4.75 12.86 -1.37
C PRO A 54 -5.86 11.90 -1.78
N LYS A 55 -5.67 10.59 -1.59
CA LYS A 55 -6.59 9.52 -2.01
C LYS A 55 -8.03 9.73 -1.51
N GLY A 56 -8.20 10.18 -0.26
CA GLY A 56 -9.53 10.50 0.29
C GLY A 56 -10.28 11.62 -0.44
N LEU A 57 -9.57 12.40 -1.28
CA LEU A 57 -10.17 13.45 -2.11
C LEU A 57 -10.42 13.00 -3.56
N PHE A 58 -10.21 11.73 -3.89
CA PHE A 58 -10.56 11.20 -5.21
C PHE A 58 -12.06 11.18 -5.41
N ARG A 59 -12.49 11.52 -6.63
CA ARG A 59 -13.90 11.51 -7.04
C ARG A 59 -14.26 10.14 -7.61
N VAL A 60 -15.17 9.45 -6.98
CA VAL A 60 -15.66 8.12 -7.37
C VAL A 60 -17.16 8.15 -7.50
N LYS A 61 -17.71 7.69 -8.63
CA LYS A 61 -19.16 7.75 -8.93
C LYS A 61 -19.73 9.16 -8.74
N GLY A 62 -18.93 10.18 -9.06
CA GLY A 62 -19.35 11.59 -8.99
C GLY A 62 -19.24 12.24 -7.62
N GLU A 63 -18.84 11.52 -6.57
CA GLU A 63 -18.67 12.06 -5.20
C GLU A 63 -17.21 11.91 -4.73
N ILE A 64 -16.74 12.84 -3.92
CA ILE A 64 -15.43 12.74 -3.25
C ILE A 64 -15.54 11.75 -2.09
N LEU A 65 -14.60 10.78 -2.01
CA LEU A 65 -14.67 9.68 -1.04
C LEU A 65 -14.91 10.15 0.39
N ILE A 66 -14.05 10.99 0.92
CA ILE A 66 -14.19 11.48 2.30
C ILE A 66 -15.45 12.33 2.51
N GLU A 67 -15.90 13.08 1.50
CA GLU A 67 -17.15 13.85 1.61
C GLU A 67 -18.36 12.94 1.68
N ARG A 68 -18.37 11.87 0.87
CA ARG A 68 -19.40 10.84 0.92
C ARG A 68 -19.47 10.20 2.31
N GLU A 69 -18.33 9.83 2.86
CA GLU A 69 -18.23 9.23 4.19
C GLU A 69 -18.73 10.18 5.29
N ILE A 70 -18.26 11.43 5.27
CA ILE A 70 -18.73 12.48 6.21
C ILE A 70 -20.26 12.67 6.09
N ARG A 71 -20.80 12.76 4.89
CA ARG A 71 -22.24 12.91 4.67
C ARG A 71 -23.03 11.73 5.24
N GLN A 72 -22.59 10.50 4.98
CA GLN A 72 -23.25 9.29 5.51
C GLN A 72 -23.20 9.23 7.04
N LEU A 73 -22.10 9.64 7.68
CA LEU A 73 -22.02 9.79 9.13
C LEU A 73 -22.99 10.82 9.66
N GLN A 74 -23.09 11.98 9.02
CA GLN A 74 -24.04 13.05 9.42
C GLN A 74 -25.49 12.62 9.23
N GLU A 75 -25.82 11.89 8.17
CA GLU A 75 -27.14 11.29 7.94
C GLU A 75 -27.52 10.29 9.03
N ALA A 76 -26.54 9.52 9.53
CA ALA A 76 -26.71 8.63 10.68
C ALA A 76 -26.88 9.37 12.02
N GLY A 77 -26.68 10.70 12.02
CA GLY A 77 -26.80 11.55 13.21
C GLY A 77 -25.52 11.70 14.02
N ILE A 78 -24.37 11.33 13.45
CA ILE A 78 -23.04 11.51 14.03
C ILE A 78 -22.51 12.87 13.57
N LYS A 79 -22.38 13.82 14.49
CA LYS A 79 -22.07 15.21 14.16
C LYS A 79 -20.62 15.60 14.45
N GLU A 80 -20.01 15.00 15.48
CA GLU A 80 -18.62 15.24 15.82
C GLU A 80 -17.75 14.31 14.95
N ILE A 81 -17.12 14.87 13.91
CA ILE A 81 -16.29 14.11 12.97
C ILE A 81 -14.89 14.71 13.00
N ILE A 82 -13.93 13.87 13.30
CA ILE A 82 -12.51 14.19 13.37
C ILE A 82 -11.82 13.61 12.14
N VAL A 83 -11.10 14.42 11.38
CA VAL A 83 -10.27 13.96 10.26
C VAL A 83 -8.81 14.16 10.64
N VAL A 84 -8.06 13.06 10.70
CA VAL A 84 -6.62 13.11 10.98
C VAL A 84 -5.88 13.19 9.65
N THR A 85 -5.29 14.35 9.38
CA THR A 85 -4.57 14.66 8.16
C THR A 85 -3.06 14.57 8.34
N GLY A 86 -2.32 14.41 7.27
CA GLY A 86 -0.85 14.41 7.23
C GLY A 86 -0.36 14.96 5.90
N PHE A 87 -0.13 14.09 4.94
CA PHE A 87 0.28 14.49 3.60
C PHE A 87 -0.76 15.42 2.95
N MET A 88 -0.30 16.55 2.42
CA MET A 88 -1.15 17.58 1.80
C MET A 88 -2.34 18.03 2.64
N GLN A 89 -2.13 18.21 3.95
CA GLN A 89 -3.20 18.61 4.88
C GLN A 89 -3.98 19.86 4.44
N GLU A 90 -3.35 20.78 3.70
CA GLU A 90 -3.98 21.99 3.18
C GLU A 90 -5.15 21.70 2.24
N LYS A 91 -5.13 20.57 1.54
CA LYS A 91 -6.21 20.12 0.65
C LYS A 91 -7.49 19.75 1.39
N PHE A 92 -7.41 19.43 2.68
CA PHE A 92 -8.56 19.08 3.51
C PHE A 92 -9.18 20.26 4.26
N GLN A 93 -8.57 21.47 4.23
CA GLN A 93 -9.02 22.61 5.05
C GLN A 93 -10.47 23.01 4.78
N TYR A 94 -10.92 22.93 3.54
CA TYR A 94 -12.30 23.27 3.16
C TYR A 94 -13.36 22.41 3.85
N LEU A 95 -13.02 21.21 4.30
CA LEU A 95 -13.95 20.34 5.01
C LEU A 95 -14.44 20.94 6.34
N ARG A 96 -13.63 21.80 6.98
CA ARG A 96 -14.07 22.53 8.18
C ARG A 96 -15.27 23.44 7.90
N GLU A 97 -15.18 24.22 6.82
CA GLU A 97 -16.22 25.16 6.46
C GLU A 97 -17.45 24.46 5.89
N LYS A 98 -17.20 23.44 5.06
CA LYS A 98 -18.27 22.73 4.35
C LYS A 98 -19.07 21.77 5.24
N TYR A 99 -18.41 21.08 6.15
CA TYR A 99 -19.01 19.98 6.93
C TYR A 99 -18.89 20.16 8.44
N GLY A 100 -18.16 21.15 8.94
CA GLY A 100 -17.95 21.39 10.37
C GLY A 100 -17.06 20.35 11.05
N VAL A 101 -16.19 19.68 10.30
CA VAL A 101 -15.28 18.66 10.85
C VAL A 101 -14.14 19.28 11.64
N ILE A 102 -13.57 18.52 12.56
CA ILE A 102 -12.36 18.85 13.31
C ILE A 102 -11.17 18.26 12.55
N LEU A 103 -10.21 19.08 12.14
CA LEU A 103 -8.97 18.61 11.51
C LEU A 103 -7.85 18.55 12.56
N ILE A 104 -7.20 17.38 12.65
CA ILE A 104 -6.01 17.16 13.46
C ILE A 104 -4.86 16.83 12.51
N HIS A 105 -3.73 17.49 12.68
CA HIS A 105 -2.54 17.19 11.90
C HIS A 105 -1.68 16.15 12.62
N ASN A 106 -1.30 15.10 11.91
CA ASN A 106 -0.29 14.14 12.35
C ASN A 106 1.05 14.55 11.76
N ASP A 107 1.91 15.20 12.55
CA ASP A 107 3.25 15.66 12.12
C ASP A 107 4.23 14.52 11.82
N ASP A 108 3.88 13.32 12.27
CA ASP A 108 4.73 12.12 12.15
C ASP A 108 4.21 11.15 11.07
N TYR A 109 3.33 11.62 10.16
CA TYR A 109 2.70 10.80 9.12
C TYR A 109 3.70 10.14 8.15
N ASP A 110 4.91 10.70 8.03
CA ASP A 110 6.00 10.22 7.19
C ASP A 110 7.00 9.31 7.93
N LYS A 111 6.85 9.18 9.26
CA LYS A 111 7.78 8.43 10.11
C LYS A 111 7.18 7.14 10.64
N TYR A 112 5.87 7.16 10.94
CA TYR A 112 5.19 6.08 11.64
C TYR A 112 3.93 5.63 10.88
N ASN A 113 3.41 4.48 11.27
CA ASN A 113 2.23 3.90 10.66
C ASN A 113 0.91 4.51 11.22
N ASN A 114 -0.24 3.98 10.81
CA ASN A 114 -1.56 4.58 11.09
C ASN A 114 -1.92 4.66 12.57
N ILE A 115 -1.33 3.85 13.46
CA ILE A 115 -1.49 3.99 14.91
C ILE A 115 -1.09 5.39 15.40
N ALA A 116 -0.11 6.04 14.75
CA ALA A 116 0.30 7.40 15.09
C ALA A 116 -0.83 8.42 14.82
N SER A 117 -1.68 8.18 13.82
CA SER A 117 -2.85 9.00 13.58
C SER A 117 -3.87 8.88 14.72
N LEU A 118 -4.10 7.68 15.22
CA LEU A 118 -4.96 7.47 16.39
C LEU A 118 -4.36 8.08 17.66
N TYR A 119 -3.03 8.00 17.83
CA TYR A 119 -2.35 8.65 18.96
C TYR A 119 -2.58 10.16 18.97
N LYS A 120 -2.53 10.83 17.82
CA LYS A 120 -2.85 12.27 17.71
C LYS A 120 -4.33 12.56 18.05
N ALA A 121 -5.23 11.64 17.73
CA ALA A 121 -6.68 11.77 17.96
C ALA A 121 -7.16 11.14 19.28
N GLN A 122 -6.28 10.60 20.14
CA GLN A 122 -6.63 9.81 21.31
C GLN A 122 -7.63 10.48 22.26
N ASN A 123 -7.60 11.81 22.41
CA ASN A 123 -8.52 12.54 23.26
C ASN A 123 -9.98 12.55 22.74
N TYR A 124 -10.20 12.14 21.50
CA TYR A 124 -11.51 12.01 20.87
C TYR A 124 -12.02 10.57 20.88
N MET A 125 -11.19 9.59 21.24
CA MET A 125 -11.61 8.19 21.32
C MET A 125 -12.59 8.00 22.47
N LYS A 126 -13.81 7.59 22.12
CA LYS A 126 -14.97 7.40 23.02
C LYS A 126 -15.79 6.23 22.49
N ASN A 127 -17.14 6.37 22.38
CA ASN A 127 -17.94 5.53 21.50
C ASN A 127 -17.74 6.02 20.06
N SER A 128 -16.72 5.51 19.37
CA SER A 128 -16.20 6.13 18.15
C SER A 128 -16.18 5.14 16.99
N TYR A 129 -16.62 5.59 15.82
CA TYR A 129 -16.21 4.96 14.58
C TYR A 129 -14.75 5.31 14.28
N ILE A 130 -13.98 4.31 13.87
CA ILE A 130 -12.60 4.49 13.36
C ILE A 130 -12.60 4.07 11.89
N LEU A 131 -12.20 4.97 11.01
CA LEU A 131 -12.42 4.87 9.58
C LEU A 131 -11.17 5.26 8.81
N CYS A 132 -11.05 4.78 7.58
CA CYS A 132 -10.01 5.19 6.62
C CYS A 132 -10.67 5.96 5.46
N SER A 133 -10.07 7.06 5.04
CA SER A 133 -10.63 7.97 4.04
C SER A 133 -10.68 7.43 2.61
N ASP A 134 -10.24 6.21 2.37
CA ASP A 134 -10.17 5.51 1.08
C ASP A 134 -11.27 4.45 0.90
N ASN A 135 -12.19 4.38 1.84
CA ASN A 135 -13.32 3.49 1.76
C ASN A 135 -14.48 4.07 0.95
N TYR A 136 -15.17 3.21 0.22
CA TYR A 136 -16.42 3.55 -0.47
C TYR A 136 -17.54 2.68 0.09
N TYR A 137 -18.52 3.32 0.73
CA TYR A 137 -19.72 2.67 1.23
C TYR A 137 -20.84 2.86 0.21
N ALA A 138 -21.26 1.79 -0.46
CA ALA A 138 -22.33 1.85 -1.46
C ALA A 138 -23.65 2.31 -0.85
N ASP A 139 -23.99 1.77 0.31
CA ASP A 139 -25.12 2.21 1.16
C ASP A 139 -24.59 2.77 2.47
N ASN A 140 -25.40 3.54 3.17
CA ASN A 140 -25.02 4.04 4.49
C ASN A 140 -25.03 2.89 5.52
N VAL A 141 -23.87 2.53 6.02
CA VAL A 141 -23.67 1.45 7.00
C VAL A 141 -23.62 1.96 8.45
N PHE A 142 -23.60 3.27 8.64
CA PHE A 142 -23.46 3.89 9.95
C PHE A 142 -24.77 3.97 10.71
N HIS A 143 -24.68 3.79 12.02
CA HIS A 143 -25.81 3.84 12.92
C HIS A 143 -25.54 4.80 14.08
N LYS A 144 -26.59 5.51 14.52
CA LYS A 144 -26.51 6.42 15.67
C LYS A 144 -26.24 5.70 16.99
N TYR A 145 -26.61 4.44 17.09
CA TYR A 145 -26.42 3.59 18.26
C TYR A 145 -25.78 2.28 17.81
N VAL A 146 -24.77 1.82 18.52
CA VAL A 146 -24.04 0.58 18.26
C VAL A 146 -23.95 -0.23 19.54
N TYR A 147 -24.24 -1.53 19.46
CA TYR A 147 -24.38 -2.40 20.65
C TYR A 147 -23.04 -2.80 21.28
N SER A 148 -22.05 -3.08 20.47
CA SER A 148 -20.76 -3.59 20.92
C SER A 148 -19.65 -3.17 19.95
N PRO A 149 -18.40 -3.12 20.39
CA PRO A 149 -17.27 -2.85 19.51
C PRO A 149 -17.11 -3.95 18.46
N TYR A 150 -16.68 -3.57 17.24
CA TYR A 150 -16.60 -4.50 16.12
C TYR A 150 -15.61 -4.09 15.03
N TYR A 151 -15.20 -5.08 14.25
CA TYR A 151 -14.68 -4.93 12.89
C TYR A 151 -15.74 -5.31 11.85
N SER A 152 -15.91 -4.48 10.81
CA SER A 152 -16.57 -4.90 9.59
C SER A 152 -15.71 -5.90 8.83
N CYS A 153 -16.34 -6.95 8.30
CA CYS A 153 -15.66 -7.99 7.56
C CYS A 153 -16.44 -8.39 6.32
N VAL A 154 -15.70 -8.70 5.26
CA VAL A 154 -16.22 -9.25 4.00
C VAL A 154 -15.62 -10.64 3.79
N TYR A 155 -16.41 -11.56 3.23
CA TYR A 155 -15.92 -12.91 2.92
C TYR A 155 -15.28 -12.97 1.54
N SER A 156 -14.13 -13.61 1.43
CA SER A 156 -13.47 -13.94 0.17
C SER A 156 -13.23 -15.43 0.03
N GLU A 157 -13.57 -15.99 -1.12
CA GLU A 157 -13.18 -17.37 -1.52
C GLU A 157 -11.71 -17.39 -1.96
N GLU A 158 -11.22 -16.29 -2.55
CA GLU A 158 -9.85 -16.16 -3.05
C GLU A 158 -8.92 -15.69 -1.94
N TYR A 159 -7.62 -15.81 -2.19
CA TYR A 159 -6.60 -15.27 -1.28
C TYR A 159 -6.73 -13.74 -1.19
N CYS A 160 -6.72 -13.25 0.04
CA CYS A 160 -6.72 -11.83 0.37
C CYS A 160 -5.52 -11.55 1.28
N ASP A 161 -4.74 -10.50 1.01
CA ASP A 161 -3.58 -10.08 1.82
C ASP A 161 -3.98 -9.14 2.97
N GLU A 162 -5.25 -9.15 3.37
CA GLU A 162 -5.78 -8.36 4.47
C GLU A 162 -5.83 -9.17 5.78
N TYR A 163 -6.24 -8.52 6.87
CA TYR A 163 -6.37 -9.17 8.17
C TYR A 163 -7.60 -10.06 8.19
N CYS A 164 -7.37 -11.37 8.32
CA CYS A 164 -8.41 -12.39 8.27
C CYS A 164 -8.76 -12.88 9.68
N VAL A 165 -10.06 -12.89 10.00
CA VAL A 165 -10.61 -13.46 11.23
C VAL A 165 -10.56 -14.97 11.15
N LEU A 166 -9.82 -15.60 12.06
CA LEU A 166 -9.64 -17.06 12.10
C LEU A 166 -10.54 -17.75 13.10
N LYS A 167 -10.80 -17.13 14.25
CA LYS A 167 -11.57 -17.71 15.33
C LYS A 167 -12.37 -16.67 16.07
N GLU A 168 -13.56 -17.06 16.50
CA GLU A 168 -14.43 -16.35 17.44
C GLU A 168 -14.70 -17.24 18.64
N ASP A 169 -14.96 -16.61 19.79
CA ASP A 169 -15.44 -17.34 20.98
C ASP A 169 -16.96 -17.60 20.91
N LYS A 170 -17.50 -18.26 21.96
CA LYS A 170 -18.93 -18.59 22.05
C LYS A 170 -19.87 -17.36 22.09
N ASP A 171 -19.34 -16.19 22.46
CA ASP A 171 -20.05 -14.92 22.57
C ASP A 171 -19.88 -14.05 21.30
N GLY A 172 -19.15 -14.56 20.28
CA GLY A 172 -18.90 -13.95 18.98
C GLY A 172 -17.80 -12.90 18.99
N TYR A 173 -16.91 -12.90 19.99
CA TYR A 173 -15.74 -12.07 20.01
C TYR A 173 -14.58 -12.74 19.24
N ILE A 174 -13.89 -11.94 18.47
CA ILE A 174 -12.72 -12.38 17.70
C ILE A 174 -11.59 -12.73 18.68
N THR A 175 -11.03 -13.93 18.55
CA THR A 175 -9.94 -14.44 19.39
C THR A 175 -8.68 -14.73 18.61
N SER A 176 -8.73 -14.68 17.29
CA SER A 176 -7.57 -14.86 16.44
C SER A 176 -7.74 -14.18 15.10
N ILE A 177 -6.79 -13.37 14.75
CA ILE A 177 -6.66 -12.69 13.45
C ILE A 177 -5.25 -12.96 12.93
N LYS A 178 -5.10 -13.09 11.61
CA LYS A 178 -3.78 -13.08 10.95
C LYS A 178 -3.86 -12.30 9.64
N ARG A 179 -2.74 -11.79 9.18
CA ARG A 179 -2.61 -11.22 7.85
C ARG A 179 -2.51 -12.34 6.80
N GLY A 180 -3.28 -12.20 5.73
CA GLY A 180 -3.34 -13.12 4.62
C GLY A 180 -4.13 -14.40 4.87
N GLY A 181 -5.01 -14.74 3.94
CA GLY A 181 -5.82 -15.96 3.99
C GLY A 181 -6.67 -16.16 2.74
N GLU A 182 -7.16 -17.38 2.56
CA GLU A 182 -8.16 -17.76 1.57
C GLU A 182 -9.40 -18.32 2.28
N LYS A 183 -10.56 -18.21 1.65
CA LYS A 183 -11.83 -18.68 2.24
C LYS A 183 -12.07 -18.16 3.64
N ALA A 184 -11.88 -16.84 3.79
CA ALA A 184 -11.87 -16.18 5.09
C ALA A 184 -12.65 -14.87 5.10
N TRP A 185 -13.10 -14.48 6.28
CA TRP A 185 -13.60 -13.15 6.56
C TRP A 185 -12.42 -12.22 6.81
N TYR A 186 -12.21 -11.21 5.96
CA TYR A 186 -11.17 -10.21 6.12
C TYR A 186 -11.75 -8.87 6.57
N THR A 187 -11.00 -8.13 7.40
CA THR A 187 -11.40 -6.81 7.91
C THR A 187 -11.34 -5.78 6.79
N ILE A 188 -12.35 -4.93 6.69
CA ILE A 188 -12.45 -3.87 5.70
C ILE A 188 -13.40 -2.77 6.18
N GLY A 189 -13.07 -1.53 5.86
CA GLY A 189 -13.99 -0.41 6.02
C GLY A 189 -14.11 0.07 7.45
N ASP A 190 -15.35 0.06 7.96
CA ASP A 190 -15.68 0.62 9.26
C ASP A 190 -15.34 -0.30 10.42
N CYS A 191 -14.75 0.25 11.47
CA CYS A 191 -14.76 -0.37 12.78
C CYS A 191 -15.35 0.59 13.83
N PHE A 192 -15.84 0.03 14.92
CA PHE A 192 -16.43 0.78 16.02
C PHE A 192 -15.78 0.35 17.34
N PHE A 193 -15.33 1.32 18.09
CA PHE A 193 -14.81 1.16 19.44
C PHE A 193 -15.79 1.78 20.42
N ASP A 194 -16.30 1.01 21.38
CA ASP A 194 -17.04 1.58 22.48
C ASP A 194 -16.10 2.25 23.50
N ARG A 195 -16.66 2.89 24.50
CA ARG A 195 -15.88 3.65 25.49
C ARG A 195 -14.88 2.77 26.26
N GLU A 196 -15.31 1.56 26.66
CA GLU A 196 -14.45 0.65 27.41
C GLU A 196 -13.28 0.19 26.57
N PHE A 197 -13.54 -0.19 25.32
CA PHE A 197 -12.49 -0.53 24.34
C PHE A 197 -11.58 0.67 24.10
N SER A 198 -12.13 1.85 23.82
CA SER A 198 -11.35 3.07 23.56
C SER A 198 -10.46 3.45 24.73
N ASP A 199 -10.97 3.43 25.95
CA ASP A 199 -10.21 3.76 27.15
C ASP A 199 -9.05 2.75 27.36
N THR A 200 -9.29 1.46 27.13
CA THR A 200 -8.29 0.39 27.24
C THR A 200 -7.22 0.52 26.12
N PHE A 201 -7.65 0.76 24.89
CA PHE A 201 -6.78 0.94 23.74
C PHE A 201 -5.84 2.15 23.95
N VAL A 202 -6.39 3.28 24.35
CA VAL A 202 -5.63 4.51 24.63
C VAL A 202 -4.65 4.29 25.78
N LYS A 203 -5.05 3.56 26.83
CA LYS A 203 -4.16 3.21 27.95
C LYS A 203 -2.94 2.45 27.45
N TYR A 204 -3.11 1.33 26.77
CA TYR A 204 -2.00 0.52 26.26
C TYR A 204 -1.15 1.30 25.25
N MET A 205 -1.78 2.03 24.35
CA MET A 205 -1.06 2.88 23.39
C MET A 205 -0.17 3.90 24.08
N ASN A 206 -0.61 4.53 25.19
CA ASN A 206 0.22 5.47 25.95
C ASN A 206 1.33 4.76 26.73
N GLU A 207 1.05 3.60 27.33
CA GLU A 207 2.05 2.82 28.08
C GLU A 207 3.20 2.36 27.17
N GLU A 208 2.91 2.01 25.93
CA GLU A 208 3.86 1.47 24.97
C GLU A 208 4.39 2.51 23.96
N TRP A 209 3.94 3.76 24.02
CA TRP A 209 4.28 4.77 23.00
C TRP A 209 5.79 5.06 22.86
N ASN A 210 6.57 4.78 23.87
CA ASN A 210 8.03 4.95 23.82
C ASN A 210 8.74 3.85 23.02
N ASP A 211 8.09 2.74 22.74
CA ASP A 211 8.62 1.70 21.86
C ASP A 211 8.44 2.11 20.39
N MET A 212 9.55 2.07 19.65
CA MET A 212 9.56 2.34 18.21
C MET A 212 8.76 1.29 17.42
N ASN A 213 8.71 0.05 17.90
CA ASN A 213 7.91 -0.99 17.24
C ASN A 213 6.43 -0.62 17.30
N THR A 214 5.93 -0.21 18.47
CA THR A 214 4.54 0.22 18.65
C THR A 214 4.18 1.38 17.71
N ARG A 215 5.04 2.40 17.58
CA ARG A 215 4.81 3.53 16.69
C ARG A 215 4.70 3.14 15.21
N ASN A 216 5.38 2.06 14.82
CA ASN A 216 5.39 1.55 13.45
C ASN A 216 4.31 0.51 13.16
N MET A 217 3.47 0.15 14.13
CA MET A 217 2.38 -0.79 13.95
C MET A 217 1.23 -0.18 13.13
N LEU A 218 0.51 -1.04 12.44
CA LEU A 218 -0.86 -0.76 12.06
C LEU A 218 -1.76 -0.86 13.31
N MET A 219 -2.88 -0.17 13.30
CA MET A 219 -3.89 -0.28 14.35
C MET A 219 -4.30 -1.75 14.58
N ASP A 220 -4.42 -2.51 13.49
CA ASP A 220 -4.79 -3.92 13.53
C ASP A 220 -3.72 -4.78 14.21
N ASP A 221 -2.43 -4.54 13.93
CA ASP A 221 -1.33 -5.25 14.60
C ASP A 221 -1.32 -4.95 16.10
N PHE A 222 -1.57 -3.69 16.47
CA PHE A 222 -1.67 -3.30 17.88
C PHE A 222 -2.88 -3.97 18.56
N HIS A 223 -4.04 -4.03 17.90
CA HIS A 223 -5.19 -4.77 18.40
C HIS A 223 -4.86 -6.26 18.58
N ILE A 224 -4.21 -6.90 17.60
CA ILE A 224 -3.82 -8.32 17.65
C ILE A 224 -2.89 -8.59 18.84
N GLN A 225 -1.97 -7.69 19.14
CA GLN A 225 -1.07 -7.80 20.27
C GLN A 225 -1.82 -7.85 21.63
N HIS A 226 -2.97 -7.17 21.71
CA HIS A 226 -3.81 -7.05 22.92
C HIS A 226 -5.19 -7.70 22.77
N ILE A 227 -5.33 -8.72 21.92
CA ILE A 227 -6.62 -9.31 21.53
C ILE A 227 -7.41 -9.91 22.70
N ASP A 228 -6.72 -10.32 23.77
CA ASP A 228 -7.36 -10.88 24.95
C ASP A 228 -8.12 -9.84 25.77
N GLU A 229 -7.62 -8.59 25.79
CA GLU A 229 -8.21 -7.46 26.51
C GLU A 229 -9.10 -6.59 25.61
N LEU A 230 -8.66 -6.39 24.35
CA LEU A 230 -9.34 -5.57 23.36
C LEU A 230 -10.30 -6.43 22.49
N LYS A 231 -11.48 -6.72 23.02
CA LYS A 231 -12.41 -7.65 22.39
C LYS A 231 -13.32 -6.97 21.38
N LEU A 232 -13.23 -7.36 20.13
CA LEU A 232 -14.09 -6.92 19.04
C LEU A 232 -14.96 -8.07 18.51
N LYS A 233 -16.14 -7.74 18.02
CA LYS A 233 -17.00 -8.67 17.28
C LYS A 233 -16.79 -8.52 15.79
N LYS A 234 -17.12 -9.56 15.03
CA LYS A 234 -17.22 -9.49 13.58
C LYS A 234 -18.60 -9.03 13.17
N VAL A 235 -18.67 -8.01 12.30
CA VAL A 235 -19.87 -7.62 11.59
C VAL A 235 -19.73 -7.94 10.12
N GLU A 236 -20.56 -8.84 9.64
CA GLU A 236 -20.52 -9.32 8.26
C GLU A 236 -21.14 -8.28 7.31
N ARG A 237 -20.41 -7.96 6.23
CA ARG A 237 -20.82 -7.06 5.15
C ARG A 237 -20.86 -7.82 3.83
N GLU A 238 -21.77 -7.42 2.96
CA GLU A 238 -21.78 -7.92 1.57
C GLU A 238 -20.61 -7.35 0.78
N LYS A 239 -19.96 -8.19 -0.05
CA LYS A 239 -18.73 -7.87 -0.79
C LYS A 239 -18.78 -6.56 -1.58
N ASN A 240 -19.95 -6.13 -2.08
CA ASN A 240 -20.08 -4.94 -2.92
C ASN A 240 -20.61 -3.71 -2.15
N LYS A 241 -20.77 -3.80 -0.83
CA LYS A 241 -21.32 -2.73 -0.01
C LYS A 241 -20.27 -1.85 0.63
N VAL A 242 -19.11 -2.44 0.92
CA VAL A 242 -17.92 -1.76 1.42
C VAL A 242 -16.76 -2.12 0.51
N LEU A 243 -16.10 -1.13 -0.03
CA LEU A 243 -14.97 -1.27 -0.94
C LEU A 243 -13.83 -0.40 -0.45
N GLU A 244 -12.63 -0.93 -0.51
CA GLU A 244 -11.38 -0.20 -0.29
C GLU A 244 -10.58 -0.25 -1.58
N PHE A 245 -10.00 0.86 -1.97
CA PHE A 245 -9.23 0.94 -3.20
C PHE A 245 -7.78 1.22 -2.87
N ASP A 246 -6.90 0.37 -3.34
CA ASP A 246 -5.48 0.47 -3.10
C ASP A 246 -4.68 1.02 -4.28
N THR A 247 -5.21 0.85 -5.48
CA THR A 247 -4.53 1.20 -6.73
C THR A 247 -5.43 2.01 -7.66
N LEU A 248 -4.83 2.79 -8.58
CA LEU A 248 -5.60 3.52 -9.61
C LEU A 248 -6.39 2.57 -10.51
N GLU A 249 -5.89 1.36 -10.72
CA GLU A 249 -6.57 0.37 -11.57
C GLU A 249 -7.88 -0.12 -10.94
N GLU A 250 -7.93 -0.32 -9.63
CA GLU A 250 -9.16 -0.67 -8.91
C GLU A 250 -10.20 0.44 -9.01
N PHE A 251 -9.78 1.71 -8.92
CA PHE A 251 -10.67 2.85 -9.16
C PHE A 251 -11.25 2.85 -10.58
N LYS A 252 -10.41 2.64 -11.60
CA LYS A 252 -10.85 2.59 -13.02
C LYS A 252 -11.80 1.42 -13.27
N GLN A 253 -11.54 0.25 -12.68
CA GLN A 253 -12.41 -0.92 -12.82
C GLN A 253 -13.77 -0.70 -12.17
N PHE A 254 -13.81 0.00 -11.05
CA PHE A 254 -15.05 0.29 -10.33
C PHE A 254 -15.86 1.44 -10.98
N ASP A 255 -15.17 2.47 -11.45
CA ASP A 255 -15.77 3.67 -12.03
C ASP A 255 -15.13 4.04 -13.36
N SER A 256 -15.82 3.79 -14.46
CA SER A 256 -15.32 4.11 -15.81
C SER A 256 -15.08 5.62 -16.04
N SER A 257 -15.68 6.50 -15.23
CA SER A 257 -15.45 7.95 -15.30
C SER A 257 -14.19 8.39 -14.51
N PHE A 258 -13.56 7.48 -13.76
CA PHE A 258 -12.39 7.82 -12.95
C PHE A 258 -11.17 8.21 -13.81
N GLU A 259 -11.02 7.64 -14.98
CA GLU A 259 -9.94 8.01 -15.90
C GLU A 259 -10.06 9.46 -16.38
N GLU A 260 -11.28 9.95 -16.62
CA GLU A 260 -11.52 11.36 -16.95
C GLU A 260 -11.16 12.26 -15.76
N PHE A 261 -11.61 11.91 -14.56
CA PHE A 261 -11.23 12.62 -13.34
C PHE A 261 -9.71 12.64 -13.12
N MET A 262 -9.03 11.53 -13.35
CA MET A 262 -7.58 11.46 -13.25
C MET A 262 -6.91 12.43 -14.24
N ASN A 263 -7.36 12.45 -15.51
CA ASN A 263 -6.81 13.32 -16.55
C ASN A 263 -7.12 14.80 -16.32
N GLU A 264 -8.26 15.14 -15.72
CA GLU A 264 -8.60 16.52 -15.32
C GLU A 264 -7.63 17.08 -14.27
N ASN A 265 -7.16 16.22 -13.35
CA ASN A 265 -6.27 16.60 -12.26
C ASN A 265 -4.78 16.54 -12.64
N LEU A 266 -4.41 15.59 -13.50
CA LEU A 266 -3.07 15.52 -14.07
C LEU A 266 -2.98 16.59 -15.17
N ASP A 267 -2.47 17.79 -14.86
CA ASP A 267 -2.31 18.86 -15.83
C ASP A 267 -1.62 18.34 -17.09
N GLN A 268 -2.37 18.31 -18.19
CA GLN A 268 -1.88 17.79 -19.47
C GLN A 268 -0.74 18.62 -20.07
N SER A 269 -0.58 19.87 -19.62
CA SER A 269 0.54 20.73 -19.99
C SER A 269 1.84 20.39 -19.25
N ASN A 270 1.76 19.64 -18.14
CA ASN A 270 2.91 19.28 -17.33
C ASN A 270 3.55 17.98 -17.82
N GLU A 271 4.56 18.10 -18.67
CA GLU A 271 5.27 16.95 -19.23
C GLU A 271 5.94 16.08 -18.17
N VAL A 272 6.36 16.64 -17.04
CA VAL A 272 6.95 15.90 -15.93
C VAL A 272 5.92 14.92 -15.32
N ILE A 273 4.69 15.39 -15.11
CA ILE A 273 3.60 14.55 -14.58
C ILE A 273 3.23 13.46 -15.59
N LYS A 274 3.19 13.76 -16.90
CA LYS A 274 2.98 12.76 -17.96
C LYS A 274 4.06 11.68 -17.95
N VAL A 275 5.32 12.07 -17.79
CA VAL A 275 6.42 11.11 -17.67
C VAL A 275 6.24 10.25 -16.44
N PHE A 276 5.95 10.82 -15.25
CA PHE A 276 5.71 10.06 -14.03
C PHE A 276 4.48 9.13 -14.13
N SER A 277 3.40 9.53 -14.82
CA SER A 277 2.24 8.65 -15.02
C SER A 277 2.60 7.40 -15.82
N LYS A 278 3.40 7.54 -16.88
CA LYS A 278 3.92 6.39 -17.63
C LYS A 278 4.85 5.51 -16.79
N TYR A 279 5.65 6.10 -15.89
CA TYR A 279 6.51 5.33 -14.97
C TYR A 279 5.73 4.55 -13.91
N SER A 280 4.55 5.03 -13.47
CA SER A 280 3.73 4.30 -12.50
C SER A 280 3.08 3.03 -13.07
N GLU A 281 2.95 2.94 -14.39
CA GLU A 281 2.51 1.72 -15.07
C GLU A 281 3.60 0.64 -15.13
N VAL A 282 4.87 1.04 -14.92
CA VAL A 282 6.00 0.11 -14.86
C VAL A 282 5.98 -0.61 -13.52
N LYS A 283 5.67 -1.90 -13.52
CA LYS A 283 5.69 -2.73 -12.31
C LYS A 283 7.08 -2.71 -11.68
N SER A 284 7.18 -2.24 -10.45
CA SER A 284 8.44 -2.21 -9.72
C SER A 284 8.93 -3.63 -9.45
N TYR A 285 10.24 -3.83 -9.55
CA TYR A 285 10.91 -5.10 -9.24
C TYR A 285 10.69 -5.56 -7.78
N HIS A 286 10.24 -4.66 -6.90
CA HIS A 286 10.08 -4.91 -5.46
C HIS A 286 8.74 -5.55 -5.07
N SER A 287 7.86 -5.85 -6.03
CA SER A 287 6.57 -6.54 -5.77
C SER A 287 6.67 -8.06 -5.66
N VAL A 288 7.86 -8.61 -5.44
CA VAL A 288 8.01 -10.05 -5.17
C VAL A 288 7.62 -10.32 -3.71
N PRO A 289 6.63 -11.18 -3.46
CA PRO A 289 6.23 -11.52 -2.09
C PRO A 289 7.42 -11.99 -1.28
N THR A 290 7.52 -11.57 -0.02
CA THR A 290 8.55 -12.04 0.92
C THR A 290 8.33 -13.52 1.18
N VAL A 291 8.95 -14.39 0.39
CA VAL A 291 8.86 -15.83 0.57
C VAL A 291 9.61 -16.23 1.85
N GLN A 292 8.96 -17.04 2.66
CA GLN A 292 9.51 -17.60 3.89
C GLN A 292 10.90 -18.21 3.69
N LYS A 293 11.70 -18.21 4.75
CA LYS A 293 13.14 -18.52 4.88
C LYS A 293 13.69 -19.80 4.23
N SER A 294 12.91 -20.66 3.62
CA SER A 294 13.37 -21.88 2.96
C SER A 294 13.31 -21.74 1.45
N GLY A 295 14.46 -21.64 0.81
CA GLY A 295 14.57 -21.76 -0.64
C GLY A 295 14.51 -20.42 -1.41
N ARG A 296 15.30 -19.42 -1.03
CA ARG A 296 15.47 -18.15 -1.79
C ARG A 296 16.26 -18.37 -3.09
N LEU A 297 15.71 -19.14 -4.02
CA LEU A 297 16.36 -19.41 -5.33
C LEU A 297 16.01 -18.35 -6.39
N HIS A 298 15.00 -17.51 -6.15
CA HIS A 298 14.46 -16.54 -7.11
C HIS A 298 15.25 -15.23 -7.23
N LEU A 299 16.24 -15.00 -6.37
CA LEU A 299 17.05 -13.76 -6.38
C LEU A 299 18.51 -14.00 -6.81
N ASN A 300 18.87 -15.21 -7.21
CA ASN A 300 20.25 -15.57 -7.58
C ASN A 300 21.29 -15.16 -6.53
N GLU A 301 20.92 -15.21 -5.24
CA GLU A 301 21.81 -14.86 -4.14
C GLU A 301 22.87 -15.94 -3.97
N ASN A 302 24.11 -15.51 -3.75
CA ASN A 302 25.18 -16.43 -3.36
C ASN A 302 24.88 -16.98 -1.97
N LEU A 303 24.55 -18.27 -1.90
CA LEU A 303 24.28 -18.98 -0.65
C LEU A 303 25.54 -19.25 0.18
N PHE A 304 26.72 -19.13 -0.42
CA PHE A 304 27.98 -19.15 0.29
C PHE A 304 28.25 -17.77 0.88
N LYS A 305 28.55 -17.72 2.14
CA LYS A 305 28.81 -16.47 2.83
C LYS A 305 30.02 -15.75 2.21
N PRO A 306 30.07 -14.40 2.23
CA PRO A 306 31.25 -13.67 1.81
C PRO A 306 32.45 -14.01 2.71
N SER A 307 33.65 -13.76 2.21
CA SER A 307 34.89 -13.96 2.99
C SER A 307 34.82 -13.22 4.34
N PRO A 308 35.27 -13.84 5.44
CA PRO A 308 35.39 -13.14 6.73
C PRO A 308 36.19 -11.83 6.64
N LYS A 309 37.16 -11.74 5.72
CA LYS A 309 37.91 -10.50 5.48
C LYS A 309 37.05 -9.31 5.07
N CYS A 310 35.93 -9.55 4.35
CA CYS A 310 34.99 -8.48 4.02
C CYS A 310 34.37 -7.86 5.29
N LEU A 311 34.06 -8.71 6.28
CA LEU A 311 33.52 -8.24 7.56
C LEU A 311 34.55 -7.44 8.38
N GLU A 312 35.82 -7.80 8.28
CA GLU A 312 36.92 -7.05 8.91
C GLU A 312 37.08 -5.66 8.31
N VAL A 313 37.00 -5.54 6.99
CA VAL A 313 37.02 -4.24 6.30
C VAL A 313 35.84 -3.38 6.71
N LEU A 314 34.62 -3.95 6.76
CA LEU A 314 33.41 -3.21 7.18
C LEU A 314 33.50 -2.70 8.63
N LYS A 315 34.17 -3.43 9.51
CA LYS A 315 34.37 -2.99 10.93
C LYS A 315 35.33 -1.80 11.05
N ASN A 316 36.15 -1.56 10.05
CA ASN A 316 37.13 -0.48 10.03
C ASN A 316 36.66 0.78 9.29
N ILE A 317 35.40 0.80 8.84
CA ILE A 317 34.79 1.98 8.22
C ILE A 317 34.73 3.12 9.25
N THR A 318 35.25 4.28 8.85
CA THR A 318 35.28 5.51 9.64
C THR A 318 34.08 6.40 9.31
N MET A 319 33.87 7.45 10.12
CA MET A 319 32.85 8.45 9.82
C MET A 319 33.15 9.19 8.52
N GLU A 320 34.46 9.44 8.23
CA GLU A 320 34.91 10.05 6.98
C GLU A 320 34.53 9.22 5.77
N ASP A 321 34.63 7.89 5.85
CA ASP A 321 34.24 6.99 4.78
C ASP A 321 32.74 7.03 4.47
N LEU A 322 31.91 7.46 5.42
CA LEU A 322 30.45 7.49 5.30
C LEU A 322 29.92 8.80 4.74
N TYR A 323 30.56 9.95 5.02
CA TYR A 323 29.98 11.25 4.63
C TYR A 323 30.71 11.98 3.52
N LEU A 324 31.94 11.59 3.20
CA LEU A 324 32.70 12.19 2.10
C LEU A 324 32.32 11.55 0.75
N TYR A 325 32.34 12.37 -0.30
CA TYR A 325 32.28 11.85 -1.66
C TYR A 325 33.50 11.03 -1.97
N ASP A 326 33.30 9.91 -2.69
CA ASP A 326 34.39 9.11 -3.22
C ASP A 326 35.03 9.85 -4.39
N LEU A 327 36.19 10.43 -4.15
CA LEU A 327 36.97 11.17 -5.15
C LEU A 327 38.02 10.29 -5.81
N GLY A 328 37.65 9.11 -6.32
CA GLY A 328 38.56 8.22 -7.08
C GLY A 328 39.01 6.96 -6.34
N ARG A 329 38.34 6.57 -5.26
CA ARG A 329 38.67 5.30 -4.53
C ARG A 329 38.40 4.05 -5.38
N ASN A 330 37.59 4.15 -6.41
CA ASN A 330 37.34 3.07 -7.34
C ASN A 330 38.56 2.79 -8.27
N ASP A 331 39.48 3.74 -8.43
CA ASP A 331 40.64 3.57 -9.32
C ASP A 331 41.53 2.40 -8.85
N GLU A 332 41.76 2.25 -7.56
CA GLU A 332 42.53 1.14 -6.99
C GLU A 332 41.88 -0.23 -7.27
N LEU A 333 40.53 -0.31 -7.17
CA LEU A 333 39.80 -1.52 -7.49
C LEU A 333 39.84 -1.82 -8.99
N VAL A 334 39.68 -0.81 -9.84
CA VAL A 334 39.79 -0.94 -11.30
C VAL A 334 41.19 -1.43 -11.72
N GLU A 335 42.28 -0.86 -11.17
CA GLU A 335 43.64 -1.27 -11.41
C GLU A 335 43.91 -2.73 -10.95
N THR A 336 43.39 -3.09 -9.78
CA THR A 336 43.49 -4.46 -9.26
C THR A 336 42.76 -5.46 -10.15
N LEU A 337 41.56 -5.13 -10.61
CA LEU A 337 40.80 -5.96 -11.55
C LEU A 337 41.46 -6.03 -12.91
N SER A 338 41.95 -4.91 -13.42
CA SER A 338 42.72 -4.84 -14.67
C SER A 338 43.89 -5.81 -14.65
N SER A 339 44.68 -5.76 -13.58
CA SER A 339 45.84 -6.63 -13.39
C SER A 339 45.46 -8.11 -13.26
N SER A 340 44.35 -8.40 -12.54
CA SER A 340 43.88 -9.76 -12.31
C SER A 340 43.25 -10.42 -13.54
N LEU A 341 42.51 -9.64 -14.33
CA LEU A 341 41.77 -10.13 -15.50
C LEU A 341 42.56 -10.00 -16.81
N GLY A 342 43.64 -9.25 -16.83
CA GLY A 342 44.41 -8.95 -18.05
C GLY A 342 43.67 -8.05 -19.04
N ILE A 343 42.76 -7.21 -18.55
CA ILE A 343 41.94 -6.29 -19.34
C ILE A 343 42.34 -4.86 -19.00
N SER A 344 42.43 -3.99 -20.01
CA SER A 344 42.75 -2.56 -19.78
C SER A 344 41.76 -1.93 -18.80
N SER A 345 42.24 -1.13 -17.85
CA SER A 345 41.44 -0.39 -16.89
C SER A 345 40.37 0.50 -17.54
N ASN A 346 40.62 1.03 -18.73
CA ASN A 346 39.66 1.78 -19.53
C ASN A 346 38.45 0.98 -20.02
N ASN A 347 38.50 -0.34 -19.92
CA ASN A 347 37.44 -1.25 -20.34
C ASN A 347 36.69 -1.86 -19.14
N ILE A 348 36.92 -1.34 -17.92
CA ILE A 348 36.31 -1.83 -16.69
C ILE A 348 35.42 -0.75 -16.11
N PHE A 349 34.14 -1.07 -15.95
CA PHE A 349 33.14 -0.23 -15.27
C PHE A 349 32.68 -0.93 -14.02
N ILE A 350 32.61 -0.20 -12.92
CA ILE A 350 32.17 -0.72 -11.62
C ILE A 350 30.81 -0.08 -11.26
N HIS A 351 29.85 -0.92 -10.89
CA HIS A 351 28.52 -0.53 -10.46
C HIS A 351 28.05 -1.38 -9.28
N ASN A 352 26.95 -0.96 -8.65
CA ASN A 352 26.31 -1.69 -7.56
C ASN A 352 25.49 -2.87 -8.09
N GLY A 353 26.17 -3.87 -8.63
CA GLY A 353 25.57 -5.08 -9.20
C GLY A 353 25.07 -4.92 -10.64
N SER A 354 24.71 -6.06 -11.25
CA SER A 354 24.28 -6.14 -12.66
C SER A 354 23.02 -5.33 -12.97
N ALA A 355 22.11 -5.18 -12.02
CA ALA A 355 20.90 -4.37 -12.21
C ALA A 355 21.21 -2.91 -12.55
N GLU A 356 22.20 -2.31 -11.86
CA GLU A 356 22.58 -0.93 -12.12
C GLU A 356 23.33 -0.78 -13.44
N VAL A 357 24.15 -1.78 -13.81
CA VAL A 357 24.81 -1.83 -15.13
C VAL A 357 23.76 -1.84 -16.24
N ILE A 358 22.77 -2.72 -16.17
CA ILE A 358 21.70 -2.83 -17.17
C ILE A 358 20.89 -1.53 -17.26
N LYS A 359 20.54 -0.93 -16.11
CA LYS A 359 19.89 0.37 -16.07
C LYS A 359 20.70 1.47 -16.72
N SER A 360 22.02 1.53 -16.46
CA SER A 360 22.92 2.52 -17.04
C SER A 360 23.04 2.35 -18.55
N ILE A 361 23.21 1.10 -19.02
CA ILE A 361 23.24 0.77 -20.46
C ILE A 361 21.92 1.20 -21.12
N GLY A 362 20.78 0.82 -20.55
CA GLY A 362 19.49 1.22 -21.08
C GLY A 362 19.30 2.74 -21.09
N SER A 363 19.82 3.43 -20.07
CA SER A 363 19.73 4.90 -19.99
C SER A 363 20.55 5.60 -21.08
N ILE A 364 21.64 5.00 -21.53
CA ILE A 364 22.55 5.57 -22.55
C ILE A 364 22.06 5.22 -23.97
N LEU A 365 21.60 3.98 -24.17
CA LEU A 365 21.34 3.47 -25.51
C LEU A 365 19.88 3.59 -25.94
N LEU A 366 18.91 3.43 -25.01
CA LEU A 366 17.50 3.35 -25.36
C LEU A 366 16.85 4.72 -25.46
N ASN A 367 16.04 4.88 -26.51
CA ASN A 367 15.14 6.00 -26.73
C ASN A 367 13.69 5.52 -26.89
N GLU A 368 12.74 6.45 -26.87
CA GLU A 368 11.35 6.18 -27.15
C GLU A 368 11.19 5.53 -28.55
N ASN A 369 10.37 4.49 -28.62
CA ASN A 369 10.07 3.67 -29.80
C ASN A 369 11.23 2.73 -30.26
N ASP A 370 12.38 2.70 -29.60
CA ASP A 370 13.35 1.63 -29.83
C ASP A 370 12.75 0.27 -29.45
N ILE A 371 13.29 -0.81 -30.02
CA ILE A 371 12.88 -2.17 -29.70
C ILE A 371 13.98 -2.87 -28.94
N VAL A 372 13.59 -3.55 -27.86
CA VAL A 372 14.47 -4.39 -27.05
C VAL A 372 14.02 -5.83 -27.13
N LEU A 373 14.86 -6.72 -27.64
CA LEU A 373 14.63 -8.16 -27.68
C LEU A 373 15.17 -8.81 -26.41
N VAL A 374 14.35 -9.55 -25.68
CA VAL A 374 14.70 -10.22 -24.44
C VAL A 374 14.29 -11.68 -24.42
N PRO A 375 15.03 -12.58 -23.76
CA PRO A 375 14.66 -13.98 -23.68
C PRO A 375 13.41 -14.20 -22.81
N SER A 376 12.59 -15.21 -23.14
CA SER A 376 11.46 -15.66 -22.33
C SER A 376 11.39 -17.18 -22.26
N PRO A 377 11.45 -17.81 -21.08
CA PRO A 377 11.61 -17.17 -19.77
C PRO A 377 12.94 -16.42 -19.62
N GLY A 378 12.92 -15.35 -18.80
CA GLY A 378 14.09 -14.51 -18.59
C GLY A 378 13.87 -13.54 -17.43
N TRP A 379 14.86 -12.72 -17.15
CA TRP A 379 14.77 -11.75 -16.06
C TRP A 379 13.87 -10.55 -16.43
N SER A 380 12.79 -10.37 -15.70
CA SER A 380 11.78 -9.33 -15.96
C SER A 380 12.34 -7.89 -15.89
N TYR A 381 13.50 -7.70 -15.28
CA TYR A 381 14.13 -6.39 -15.15
C TYR A 381 14.54 -5.78 -16.51
N TYR A 382 14.86 -6.57 -17.52
CA TYR A 382 15.11 -6.08 -18.87
C TYR A 382 13.90 -5.33 -19.43
N LYS A 383 12.72 -5.92 -19.23
CA LYS A 383 11.47 -5.25 -19.62
C LYS A 383 11.27 -3.94 -18.87
N SER A 384 11.50 -3.92 -17.55
CA SER A 384 11.38 -2.71 -16.73
C SER A 384 12.30 -1.58 -17.20
N VAL A 385 13.52 -1.91 -17.64
CA VAL A 385 14.48 -0.93 -18.18
C VAL A 385 14.02 -0.39 -19.52
N ALA A 386 13.50 -1.26 -20.41
CA ALA A 386 12.94 -0.85 -21.69
C ALA A 386 11.70 0.04 -21.50
N ASP A 387 10.75 -0.36 -20.66
CA ASP A 387 9.53 0.39 -20.34
C ASP A 387 9.86 1.79 -19.78
N ALA A 388 10.88 1.88 -18.92
CA ALA A 388 11.35 3.16 -18.36
C ALA A 388 11.90 4.15 -19.42
N LYS A 389 12.21 3.67 -20.60
CA LYS A 389 12.66 4.48 -21.75
C LYS A 389 11.60 4.58 -22.85
N PHE A 390 10.41 4.10 -22.60
CA PHE A 390 9.33 3.99 -23.58
C PHE A 390 9.73 3.20 -24.84
N ALA A 391 10.69 2.30 -24.68
CA ALA A 391 11.09 1.35 -25.69
C ALA A 391 10.14 0.13 -25.64
N LYS A 392 9.89 -0.47 -26.80
CA LYS A 392 9.05 -1.66 -26.91
C LYS A 392 9.86 -2.91 -26.61
N CYS A 393 9.42 -3.67 -25.61
CA CYS A 393 10.04 -4.95 -25.26
C CYS A 393 9.35 -6.10 -26.04
N ILE A 394 10.12 -6.88 -26.79
CA ILE A 394 9.64 -8.07 -27.51
C ILE A 394 10.42 -9.28 -26.99
N THR A 395 9.72 -10.36 -26.66
CA THR A 395 10.36 -11.57 -26.15
C THR A 395 10.62 -12.58 -27.29
N TYR A 396 11.76 -13.28 -27.20
CA TYR A 396 12.06 -14.45 -27.99
C TYR A 396 12.19 -15.69 -27.11
N GLU A 397 11.96 -16.87 -27.70
CA GLU A 397 11.81 -18.11 -26.96
C GLU A 397 13.14 -18.65 -26.43
N VAL A 398 13.10 -19.20 -25.20
CA VAL A 398 14.14 -20.06 -24.63
C VAL A 398 13.58 -21.48 -24.57
N CYS A 399 14.22 -22.39 -25.33
CA CYS A 399 13.79 -23.78 -25.42
C CYS A 399 14.39 -24.62 -24.29
N GLU A 400 13.55 -25.38 -23.59
CA GLU A 400 13.99 -26.38 -22.64
C GLU A 400 14.47 -27.63 -23.37
N LYS A 401 15.63 -28.15 -22.98
CA LYS A 401 16.23 -29.43 -23.41
C LYS A 401 16.37 -30.36 -22.21
N GLU A 402 16.72 -31.62 -22.45
CA GLU A 402 16.78 -32.63 -21.37
C GLU A 402 17.62 -32.18 -20.17
N ASP A 403 18.77 -31.53 -20.39
CA ASP A 403 19.69 -31.13 -19.31
C ASP A 403 20.09 -29.64 -19.36
N THR A 404 19.50 -28.83 -20.23
CA THR A 404 19.89 -27.43 -20.41
C THR A 404 18.78 -26.59 -21.06
N TYR A 405 19.05 -25.30 -21.19
CA TYR A 405 18.21 -24.36 -21.93
C TYR A 405 18.98 -23.77 -23.09
N GLU A 406 18.34 -23.60 -24.23
CA GLU A 406 18.91 -22.99 -25.42
C GLU A 406 18.07 -21.84 -25.92
N TYR A 407 18.73 -20.78 -26.37
CA TYR A 407 18.05 -19.67 -27.02
C TYR A 407 17.57 -20.07 -28.41
N ASN A 408 16.31 -19.83 -28.76
CA ASN A 408 15.77 -20.02 -30.09
C ASN A 408 16.26 -18.89 -31.00
N ILE A 409 17.40 -19.13 -31.67
CA ILE A 409 18.02 -18.12 -32.52
C ILE A 409 17.17 -17.82 -33.77
N ASP A 410 16.44 -18.80 -34.29
CA ASP A 410 15.57 -18.59 -35.43
C ASP A 410 14.41 -17.66 -35.07
N ASP A 411 13.76 -17.85 -33.91
CA ASP A 411 12.72 -16.95 -33.38
C ASP A 411 13.27 -15.55 -33.11
N LEU A 412 14.47 -15.45 -32.51
CA LEU A 412 15.16 -14.17 -32.31
C LEU A 412 15.36 -13.41 -33.63
N LEU A 413 15.93 -14.09 -34.64
CA LEU A 413 16.22 -13.48 -35.94
C LEU A 413 14.92 -13.09 -36.70
N GLN A 414 13.88 -13.91 -36.58
CA GLN A 414 12.58 -13.59 -37.16
C GLN A 414 12.03 -12.32 -36.53
N LYS A 415 11.98 -12.23 -35.20
CA LYS A 415 11.47 -11.06 -34.46
C LYS A 415 12.31 -9.81 -34.70
N ALA A 416 13.63 -9.95 -34.84
CA ALA A 416 14.48 -8.84 -35.21
C ALA A 416 14.12 -8.28 -36.60
N LYS A 417 13.96 -9.14 -37.61
CA LYS A 417 13.56 -8.74 -38.97
C LYS A 417 12.17 -8.09 -39.02
N GLU A 418 11.20 -8.65 -38.30
CA GLU A 418 9.87 -8.06 -38.19
C GLU A 418 9.90 -6.68 -37.52
N SER A 419 10.86 -6.46 -36.64
CA SER A 419 11.05 -5.21 -35.89
C SER A 419 11.73 -4.10 -36.69
N GLU A 420 12.59 -4.44 -37.66
CA GLU A 420 13.30 -3.46 -38.50
C GLU A 420 12.39 -2.49 -39.24
N ILE A 421 11.14 -2.86 -39.48
CA ILE A 421 10.14 -2.04 -40.22
C ILE A 421 9.58 -0.90 -39.33
N TYR A 422 9.67 -1.04 -37.99
CA TYR A 422 8.94 -0.19 -37.04
C TYR A 422 9.81 0.56 -36.03
N ALA A 423 11.11 0.31 -35.99
CA ALA A 423 11.98 0.86 -34.95
C ALA A 423 13.20 1.60 -35.49
N PRO A 424 13.56 2.74 -34.88
CA PRO A 424 14.83 3.42 -35.18
C PRO A 424 16.05 2.56 -34.84
N ASN A 425 15.99 1.82 -33.75
CA ASN A 425 17.05 0.91 -33.31
C ASN A 425 16.49 -0.35 -32.68
N ILE A 426 17.23 -1.46 -32.79
CA ILE A 426 16.91 -2.75 -32.18
C ILE A 426 18.09 -3.16 -31.31
N TYR A 427 17.81 -3.47 -30.05
CA TYR A 427 18.80 -3.90 -29.07
C TYR A 427 18.49 -5.30 -28.55
N LEU A 428 19.52 -6.14 -28.42
CA LEU A 428 19.44 -7.42 -27.76
C LEU A 428 19.94 -7.25 -26.32
N MET A 429 19.08 -7.51 -25.35
CA MET A 429 19.46 -7.60 -23.94
C MET A 429 19.44 -9.06 -23.49
N GLN A 430 20.62 -9.56 -23.18
CA GLN A 430 20.83 -10.92 -22.73
C GLN A 430 21.90 -10.89 -21.64
N ALA A 431 21.63 -11.50 -20.48
CA ALA A 431 22.71 -11.83 -19.56
C ALA A 431 23.51 -12.96 -20.21
N SER A 432 24.78 -12.73 -20.43
CA SER A 432 25.68 -13.85 -20.71
C SER A 432 25.69 -14.74 -19.48
N ASP A 433 25.49 -16.03 -19.68
CA ASP A 433 25.60 -17.03 -18.64
C ASP A 433 27.00 -17.00 -18.05
N ILE A 434 27.15 -16.26 -16.96
CA ILE A 434 28.24 -16.46 -16.02
C ILE A 434 27.60 -17.32 -14.92
N LEU A 435 27.51 -18.60 -15.19
CA LEU A 435 27.38 -19.64 -14.20
C LEU A 435 28.76 -20.17 -13.86
#